data_d2dc26fba41262f0c377cd006830a86b
#
_entry.id   d2dc26fba41262f0c377cd006830a86b
#
_cell.length_a   1.000
_cell.length_b   1.000
_cell.length_c   1.000
_cell.angle_alpha   90.00
_cell.angle_beta   90.00
_cell.angle_gamma   90.00
#
_symmetry.space_group_name_H-M   'P 1'
#
loop_
_entity.id
_entity.type
_entity.pdbx_description
1 polymer ?
#
loop_
_entity_poly.entity_id
_entity_poly.type
_entity_poly.pdbx_seq_one_letter_code
_entity_poly.pdbx_strand_id
1 'polypeptide(L)'
;MSDKVQLLGISNAIVDILAQVSDEFLAELKAQPGSMILIDEITASDLYGKLSNKKEMSGGSVANTVACFSNFGGEAGYIGQVKNDSFGQIFVKDMQSLGIGVKLVPAESGSPTARSHVLITKDGQRTMQTYLGACTELATSDINQNTIGEPGIILLEGYLWDIKDGRSIAEKTITLRDKTKTQISLSLSDSFCVERHHQAFKDIISQGINIVFGNEDEAMALTKASSEEEMIKKISSHENILFVITQGEKGSTIVNGANIIQQKATITNNIVDTTGAGDTYTAGFLYGLTQKKALQECAQIGSWAASKVIQQVGARLDKTIIQEYKI
;
A
#
# COMPACT_ATOMS: atom_id res chain seq x y z
N MET A 1 -13.01 6.47 24.36
CA MET A 1 -12.65 5.66 23.16
C MET A 1 -11.20 5.25 23.35
N SER A 2 -10.86 4.01 23.06
CA SER A 2 -9.50 3.50 23.34
C SER A 2 -8.53 4.15 22.37
N ASP A 3 -7.53 4.89 22.86
CA ASP A 3 -6.45 5.51 22.07
C ASP A 3 -5.50 4.47 21.39
N LYS A 4 -6.00 3.26 21.17
CA LYS A 4 -5.18 2.14 20.68
C LYS A 4 -5.25 2.05 19.17
N VAL A 5 -4.15 2.40 18.50
CA VAL A 5 -3.97 2.21 17.04
C VAL A 5 -4.29 0.76 16.67
N GLN A 6 -5.24 0.56 15.75
CA GLN A 6 -5.60 -0.77 15.25
C GLN A 6 -4.69 -1.20 14.09
N LEU A 7 -4.35 -0.25 13.20
CA LEU A 7 -3.46 -0.46 12.06
C LEU A 7 -2.36 0.58 12.05
N LEU A 8 -1.09 0.14 12.04
CA LEU A 8 0.08 0.98 11.80
C LEU A 8 0.70 0.62 10.46
N GLY A 9 0.75 1.55 9.52
CA GLY A 9 1.50 1.39 8.25
C GLY A 9 2.94 1.83 8.39
N ILE A 10 3.88 1.07 7.82
CA ILE A 10 5.30 1.46 7.67
C ILE A 10 5.64 1.36 6.20
N SER A 11 5.91 2.49 5.54
CA SER A 11 6.08 2.52 4.09
C SER A 11 6.74 3.79 3.57
N ASN A 12 6.93 3.84 2.26
CA ASN A 12 7.41 4.99 1.54
C ASN A 12 6.36 6.12 1.52
N ALA A 13 6.66 7.25 2.16
CA ALA A 13 5.80 8.43 2.18
C ALA A 13 5.98 9.22 0.88
N ILE A 14 4.99 9.21 0.00
CA ILE A 14 5.04 9.82 -1.33
C ILE A 14 3.87 10.79 -1.49
N VAL A 15 4.07 11.94 -2.10
CA VAL A 15 2.97 12.83 -2.52
C VAL A 15 2.59 12.52 -3.96
N ASP A 16 1.35 12.16 -4.19
CA ASP A 16 0.80 11.99 -5.53
C ASP A 16 0.38 13.35 -6.10
N ILE A 17 0.87 13.65 -7.30
CA ILE A 17 0.57 14.85 -8.07
C ILE A 17 -0.21 14.42 -9.31
N LEU A 18 -1.53 14.51 -9.25
CA LEU A 18 -2.42 14.10 -10.32
C LEU A 18 -2.62 15.27 -11.29
N ALA A 19 -2.40 15.02 -12.58
CA ALA A 19 -2.66 16.00 -13.61
C ALA A 19 -3.20 15.33 -14.88
N GLN A 20 -4.21 15.97 -15.50
CA GLN A 20 -4.65 15.56 -16.83
C GLN A 20 -3.67 16.08 -17.88
N VAL A 21 -3.28 15.22 -18.80
CA VAL A 21 -2.32 15.52 -19.86
C VAL A 21 -2.82 14.99 -21.20
N SER A 22 -2.24 15.50 -22.30
CA SER A 22 -2.49 14.95 -23.63
C SER A 22 -1.48 13.84 -23.98
N ASP A 23 -1.81 13.04 -25.00
CA ASP A 23 -0.90 12.01 -25.52
C ASP A 23 0.39 12.63 -26.10
N GLU A 24 0.28 13.83 -26.69
CA GLU A 24 1.44 14.58 -27.19
C GLU A 24 2.38 14.94 -26.05
N PHE A 25 1.84 15.33 -24.88
CA PHE A 25 2.66 15.63 -23.71
C PHE A 25 3.42 14.39 -23.22
N LEU A 26 2.79 13.21 -23.20
CA LEU A 26 3.50 11.96 -22.87
C LEU A 26 4.59 11.64 -23.88
N ALA A 27 4.32 11.87 -25.19
CA ALA A 27 5.31 11.66 -26.24
C ALA A 27 6.52 12.62 -26.11
N GLU A 28 6.30 13.90 -25.75
CA GLU A 28 7.39 14.85 -25.46
C GLU A 28 8.26 14.38 -24.28
N LEU A 29 7.65 13.78 -23.25
CA LEU A 29 8.36 13.21 -22.11
C LEU A 29 9.02 11.87 -22.45
N LYS A 30 8.79 11.30 -23.63
CA LYS A 30 9.17 9.93 -24.00
C LYS A 30 8.70 8.90 -22.97
N ALA A 31 7.56 9.18 -22.34
CA ALA A 31 6.98 8.31 -21.33
C ALA A 31 6.10 7.25 -22.02
N GLN A 32 6.33 5.98 -21.69
CA GLN A 32 5.48 4.90 -22.19
C GLN A 32 4.13 4.94 -21.45
N PRO A 33 3.01 5.09 -22.17
CA PRO A 33 1.69 5.08 -21.55
C PRO A 33 1.47 3.84 -20.66
N GLY A 34 0.90 4.06 -19.48
CA GLY A 34 0.62 2.97 -18.53
C GLY A 34 1.83 2.49 -17.71
N SER A 35 3.02 3.05 -17.92
CA SER A 35 4.22 2.66 -17.17
C SER A 35 4.43 3.48 -15.90
N MET A 36 5.23 2.93 -14.98
CA MET A 36 5.82 3.66 -13.86
C MET A 36 7.34 3.62 -14.01
N ILE A 37 7.97 4.78 -13.96
CA ILE A 37 9.43 4.91 -13.97
C ILE A 37 9.91 5.77 -12.80
N LEU A 38 11.12 5.48 -12.32
CA LEU A 38 11.80 6.33 -11.36
C LEU A 38 12.53 7.46 -12.12
N ILE A 39 12.45 8.67 -11.57
CA ILE A 39 13.11 9.87 -12.09
C ILE A 39 13.93 10.54 -10.99
N ASP A 40 14.88 11.37 -11.38
CA ASP A 40 15.67 12.17 -10.44
C ASP A 40 14.94 13.44 -9.98
N GLU A 41 15.54 14.15 -9.02
CA GLU A 41 14.99 15.37 -8.42
C GLU A 41 14.80 16.50 -9.44
N ILE A 42 15.76 16.67 -10.36
CA ILE A 42 15.72 17.74 -11.37
C ILE A 42 14.57 17.48 -12.33
N THR A 43 14.51 16.27 -12.87
CA THR A 43 13.42 15.85 -13.76
C THR A 43 12.04 16.00 -13.10
N ALA A 44 11.94 15.59 -11.82
CA ALA A 44 10.69 15.71 -11.06
C ALA A 44 10.28 17.19 -10.86
N SER A 45 11.24 18.08 -10.62
CA SER A 45 10.98 19.52 -10.43
C SER A 45 10.57 20.19 -11.76
N ASP A 46 11.26 19.86 -12.85
CA ASP A 46 10.93 20.34 -14.18
C ASP A 46 9.54 19.88 -14.65
N LEU A 47 9.23 18.60 -14.41
CA LEU A 47 7.93 18.05 -14.74
C LEU A 47 6.81 18.74 -13.93
N TYR A 48 7.02 18.92 -12.62
CA TYR A 48 6.07 19.64 -11.77
C TYR A 48 5.78 21.05 -12.29
N GLY A 49 6.80 21.77 -12.78
CA GLY A 49 6.66 23.12 -13.37
C GLY A 49 5.83 23.14 -14.66
N LYS A 50 5.85 22.05 -15.44
CA LYS A 50 5.10 21.93 -16.71
C LYS A 50 3.63 21.55 -16.52
N LEU A 51 3.27 20.98 -15.38
CA LEU A 51 1.89 20.51 -15.13
C LEU A 51 0.98 21.68 -14.73
N SER A 52 -0.25 21.69 -15.27
CA SER A 52 -1.32 22.61 -14.93
C SER A 52 -2.44 21.88 -14.18
N ASN A 53 -3.24 22.62 -13.39
CA ASN A 53 -4.41 22.10 -12.67
C ASN A 53 -4.11 20.82 -11.86
N LYS A 54 -2.98 20.84 -11.14
CA LYS A 54 -2.52 19.72 -10.32
C LYS A 54 -3.39 19.54 -9.08
N LYS A 55 -3.68 18.29 -8.73
CA LYS A 55 -4.20 17.91 -7.42
C LYS A 55 -3.11 17.16 -6.67
N GLU A 56 -2.78 17.62 -5.49
CA GLU A 56 -1.76 17.05 -4.63
C GLU A 56 -2.42 16.40 -3.41
N MET A 57 -1.94 15.21 -3.05
CA MET A 57 -2.42 14.47 -1.89
C MET A 57 -1.36 13.49 -1.40
N SER A 58 -1.46 13.05 -0.15
CA SER A 58 -0.62 11.95 0.31
C SER A 58 -0.90 10.70 -0.52
N GLY A 59 0.13 9.94 -0.87
CA GLY A 59 0.08 8.76 -1.71
C GLY A 59 1.07 7.69 -1.22
N GLY A 60 1.29 6.67 -2.03
CA GLY A 60 2.01 5.46 -1.68
C GLY A 60 1.05 4.34 -1.28
N SER A 61 1.41 3.08 -1.63
CA SER A 61 0.52 1.92 -1.50
C SER A 61 -0.02 1.74 -0.08
N VAL A 62 0.86 1.56 0.91
CA VAL A 62 0.41 1.37 2.30
C VAL A 62 -0.21 2.64 2.88
N ALA A 63 0.20 3.85 2.45
CA ALA A 63 -0.48 5.08 2.87
C ALA A 63 -1.92 5.14 2.36
N ASN A 64 -2.19 4.67 1.12
CA ASN A 64 -3.54 4.54 0.59
C ASN A 64 -4.36 3.50 1.38
N THR A 65 -3.75 2.37 1.72
CA THR A 65 -4.37 1.34 2.58
C THR A 65 -4.76 1.91 3.93
N VAL A 66 -3.85 2.62 4.60
CA VAL A 66 -4.08 3.22 5.92
C VAL A 66 -5.15 4.31 5.86
N ALA A 67 -5.14 5.13 4.80
CA ALA A 67 -6.16 6.15 4.57
C ALA A 67 -7.56 5.55 4.38
N CYS A 68 -7.66 4.51 3.56
CA CYS A 68 -8.93 3.81 3.35
C CYS A 68 -9.40 3.11 4.64
N PHE A 69 -8.50 2.48 5.40
CA PHE A 69 -8.79 1.88 6.70
C PHE A 69 -9.36 2.90 7.70
N SER A 70 -8.77 4.11 7.75
CA SER A 70 -9.30 5.19 8.58
C SER A 70 -10.69 5.65 8.12
N ASN A 71 -10.94 5.70 6.82
CA ASN A 71 -12.25 6.04 6.27
C ASN A 71 -13.32 4.99 6.61
N PHE A 72 -12.95 3.71 6.80
CA PHE A 72 -13.83 2.69 7.38
C PHE A 72 -14.15 2.94 8.87
N GLY A 73 -13.47 3.87 9.52
CA GLY A 73 -13.64 4.21 10.93
C GLY A 73 -12.63 3.51 11.84
N GLY A 74 -11.58 2.94 11.29
CA GLY A 74 -10.47 2.34 12.03
C GLY A 74 -9.49 3.38 12.58
N GLU A 75 -8.93 3.13 13.76
CA GLU A 75 -7.87 3.94 14.37
C GLU A 75 -6.52 3.58 13.73
N ALA A 76 -5.91 4.53 13.02
CA ALA A 76 -4.73 4.27 12.22
C ALA A 76 -3.54 5.17 12.57
N GLY A 77 -2.32 4.62 12.36
CA GLY A 77 -1.05 5.34 12.45
C GLY A 77 -0.19 5.07 11.22
N TYR A 78 0.80 5.93 11.00
CA TYR A 78 1.70 5.83 9.85
C TYR A 78 3.14 6.21 10.21
N ILE A 79 4.09 5.42 9.74
CA ILE A 79 5.54 5.67 9.78
C ILE A 79 6.05 5.72 8.35
N GLY A 80 6.65 6.84 7.98
CA GLY A 80 7.31 7.06 6.70
C GLY A 80 7.99 8.42 6.72
N GLN A 81 9.13 8.55 6.04
CA GLN A 81 9.94 9.76 6.10
C GLN A 81 9.52 10.75 5.01
N VAL A 82 9.30 11.99 5.42
CA VAL A 82 9.16 13.18 4.58
C VAL A 82 10.13 14.27 5.05
N LYS A 83 10.43 15.24 4.20
CA LYS A 83 11.17 16.45 4.57
C LYS A 83 10.22 17.55 5.04
N ASN A 84 10.71 18.49 5.84
CA ASN A 84 9.97 19.71 6.19
C ASN A 84 9.99 20.70 5.04
N ASP A 85 9.37 20.30 3.93
CA ASP A 85 9.14 21.12 2.73
C ASP A 85 7.64 21.19 2.40
N SER A 86 7.28 21.88 1.33
CA SER A 86 5.87 22.05 0.93
C SER A 86 5.14 20.72 0.71
N PHE A 87 5.80 19.74 0.07
CA PHE A 87 5.21 18.42 -0.17
C PHE A 87 5.09 17.59 1.11
N GLY A 88 6.10 17.65 1.99
CA GLY A 88 6.03 16.99 3.30
C GLY A 88 4.89 17.54 4.17
N GLN A 89 4.67 18.88 4.11
CA GLN A 89 3.54 19.50 4.80
C GLN A 89 2.18 19.06 4.20
N ILE A 90 2.08 18.92 2.87
CA ILE A 90 0.89 18.37 2.20
C ILE A 90 0.64 16.94 2.70
N PHE A 91 1.66 16.08 2.66
CA PHE A 91 1.54 14.70 3.12
C PHE A 91 1.03 14.60 4.56
N VAL A 92 1.69 15.29 5.48
CA VAL A 92 1.33 15.24 6.91
C VAL A 92 -0.07 15.80 7.17
N LYS A 93 -0.41 16.94 6.59
CA LYS A 93 -1.74 17.57 6.76
C LYS A 93 -2.85 16.69 6.19
N ASP A 94 -2.63 16.08 5.02
CA ASP A 94 -3.63 15.21 4.40
C ASP A 94 -3.87 13.96 5.25
N MET A 95 -2.81 13.26 5.70
CA MET A 95 -2.93 12.12 6.60
C MET A 95 -3.64 12.49 7.92
N GLN A 96 -3.26 13.61 8.53
CA GLN A 96 -3.89 14.09 9.76
C GLN A 96 -5.37 14.46 9.57
N SER A 97 -5.74 15.01 8.41
CA SER A 97 -7.14 15.34 8.08
C SER A 97 -8.04 14.09 8.04
N LEU A 98 -7.44 12.93 7.75
CA LEU A 98 -8.10 11.62 7.77
C LEU A 98 -8.08 10.97 9.17
N GLY A 99 -7.56 11.65 10.20
CA GLY A 99 -7.46 11.14 11.56
C GLY A 99 -6.28 10.18 11.78
N ILE A 100 -5.33 10.13 10.86
CA ILE A 100 -4.18 9.21 10.92
C ILE A 100 -3.04 9.87 11.70
N GLY A 101 -2.53 9.18 12.72
CA GLY A 101 -1.38 9.62 13.50
C GLY A 101 -0.06 9.43 12.76
N VAL A 102 0.52 10.48 12.17
CA VAL A 102 1.88 10.44 11.61
C VAL A 102 2.89 10.41 12.74
N LYS A 103 3.74 9.37 12.78
CA LYS A 103 4.61 9.07 13.93
C LYS A 103 6.00 9.70 13.86
N LEU A 104 6.47 10.05 12.67
CA LEU A 104 7.75 10.73 12.51
C LEU A 104 7.58 12.23 12.31
N VAL A 105 8.52 12.99 12.87
CA VAL A 105 8.64 14.41 12.59
C VAL A 105 9.32 14.57 11.22
N PRO A 106 8.84 15.47 10.33
CA PRO A 106 9.50 15.74 9.07
C PRO A 106 10.96 16.16 9.25
N ALA A 107 11.86 15.62 8.40
CA ALA A 107 13.29 15.90 8.49
C ALA A 107 13.62 17.34 8.07
N GLU A 108 14.49 18.03 8.82
CA GLU A 108 14.94 19.40 8.50
C GLU A 108 16.00 19.45 7.40
N SER A 109 16.66 18.33 7.13
CA SER A 109 17.72 18.19 6.11
C SER A 109 17.51 16.94 5.28
N GLY A 110 18.35 16.72 4.28
CA GLY A 110 18.25 15.56 3.40
C GLY A 110 17.51 15.86 2.09
N SER A 111 17.14 14.82 1.39
CA SER A 111 16.46 14.88 0.08
C SER A 111 15.07 15.50 0.20
N PRO A 112 14.57 16.21 -0.84
CA PRO A 112 13.18 16.65 -0.87
C PRO A 112 12.19 15.50 -0.72
N THR A 113 10.99 15.80 -0.23
CA THR A 113 9.91 14.83 -0.09
C THR A 113 9.63 14.13 -1.42
N ALA A 114 9.42 12.82 -1.32
CA ALA A 114 9.06 11.97 -2.46
C ALA A 114 7.76 12.43 -3.12
N ARG A 115 7.72 12.33 -4.45
CA ARG A 115 6.55 12.71 -5.24
C ARG A 115 6.39 11.82 -6.47
N SER A 116 5.16 11.45 -6.76
CA SER A 116 4.78 10.70 -7.95
C SER A 116 3.90 11.57 -8.84
N HIS A 117 4.37 11.87 -10.05
CA HIS A 117 3.58 12.57 -11.05
C HIS A 117 2.70 11.56 -11.77
N VAL A 118 1.41 11.58 -11.46
CA VAL A 118 0.39 10.71 -12.03
C VAL A 118 -0.25 11.43 -13.20
N LEU A 119 0.24 11.13 -14.40
CA LEU A 119 -0.17 11.74 -15.65
C LEU A 119 -1.35 10.95 -16.23
N ILE A 120 -2.53 11.59 -16.33
CA ILE A 120 -3.78 10.93 -16.70
C ILE A 120 -4.18 11.40 -18.09
N THR A 121 -4.23 10.50 -19.05
CA THR A 121 -4.71 10.78 -20.41
C THR A 121 -6.24 10.75 -20.50
N LYS A 122 -6.78 11.23 -21.60
CA LYS A 122 -8.23 11.39 -21.80
C LYS A 122 -9.01 10.05 -21.74
N ASP A 123 -8.35 8.96 -22.06
CA ASP A 123 -8.88 7.58 -21.95
C ASP A 123 -8.80 7.02 -20.52
N GLY A 124 -8.27 7.80 -19.56
CA GLY A 124 -8.14 7.40 -18.16
C GLY A 124 -6.85 6.62 -17.85
N GLN A 125 -5.98 6.38 -18.86
CA GLN A 125 -4.72 5.69 -18.63
C GLN A 125 -3.77 6.56 -17.78
N ARG A 126 -3.02 5.93 -16.89
CA ARG A 126 -2.07 6.60 -15.99
C ARG A 126 -0.64 6.23 -16.31
N THR A 127 0.19 7.24 -16.40
CA THR A 127 1.64 7.10 -16.53
C THR A 127 2.29 7.77 -15.33
N MET A 128 3.14 7.07 -14.60
CA MET A 128 3.72 7.58 -13.38
C MET A 128 5.22 7.82 -13.55
N GLN A 129 5.65 9.00 -13.10
CA GLN A 129 7.07 9.35 -12.98
C GLN A 129 7.34 9.72 -11.51
N THR A 130 8.11 8.88 -10.82
CA THR A 130 8.25 8.93 -9.37
C THR A 130 9.68 9.26 -8.94
N TYR A 131 9.82 10.29 -8.12
CA TYR A 131 11.03 10.62 -7.38
C TYR A 131 10.88 10.17 -5.93
N LEU A 132 11.79 9.30 -5.47
CA LEU A 132 11.67 8.69 -4.14
C LEU A 132 12.17 9.59 -3.01
N GLY A 133 13.18 10.42 -3.24
CA GLY A 133 13.65 11.43 -2.28
C GLY A 133 13.72 10.97 -0.83
N ALA A 134 13.17 11.78 0.07
CA ALA A 134 13.22 11.58 1.51
C ALA A 134 12.64 10.25 2.01
N CYS A 135 11.73 9.60 1.28
CA CYS A 135 11.19 8.32 1.71
C CYS A 135 12.27 7.22 1.80
N THR A 136 13.34 7.33 0.99
CA THR A 136 14.48 6.41 1.02
C THR A 136 15.41 6.62 2.23
N GLU A 137 15.21 7.71 2.97
CA GLU A 137 16.00 8.06 4.17
C GLU A 137 15.34 7.56 5.47
N LEU A 138 14.21 6.86 5.39
CA LEU A 138 13.66 6.14 6.53
C LEU A 138 14.69 5.15 7.05
N ALA A 139 15.07 5.30 8.33
CA ALA A 139 16.17 4.57 8.92
C ALA A 139 15.71 3.56 9.98
N THR A 140 16.52 2.54 10.20
CA THR A 140 16.27 1.55 11.27
C THR A 140 16.18 2.19 12.65
N SER A 141 16.84 3.33 12.90
CA SER A 141 16.76 4.10 14.15
C SER A 141 15.37 4.66 14.43
N ASP A 142 14.61 4.98 13.37
CA ASP A 142 13.26 5.56 13.48
C ASP A 142 12.24 4.54 14.00
N ILE A 143 12.57 3.26 13.91
CA ILE A 143 11.77 2.16 14.40
C ILE A 143 12.17 1.86 15.84
N ASN A 144 11.36 2.28 16.78
CA ASN A 144 11.55 2.07 18.22
C ASN A 144 10.20 1.93 18.94
N GLN A 145 10.22 1.61 20.22
CA GLN A 145 8.98 1.33 20.99
C GLN A 145 8.03 2.54 21.01
N ASN A 146 8.56 3.76 21.00
CA ASN A 146 7.72 4.97 21.03
C ASN A 146 7.03 5.22 19.68
N THR A 147 7.71 4.94 18.55
CA THR A 147 7.13 5.12 17.22
C THR A 147 6.18 4.00 16.83
N ILE A 148 6.50 2.75 17.19
CA ILE A 148 5.64 1.58 16.93
C ILE A 148 4.43 1.57 17.88
N GLY A 149 4.64 1.79 19.19
CA GLY A 149 3.60 1.62 20.18
C GLY A 149 3.11 0.17 20.31
N GLU A 150 1.80 -0.01 20.54
CA GLU A 150 1.14 -1.32 20.65
C GLU A 150 -0.05 -1.43 19.68
N PRO A 151 0.15 -1.37 18.36
CA PRO A 151 -0.94 -1.51 17.41
C PRO A 151 -1.47 -2.95 17.36
N GLY A 152 -2.69 -3.10 16.87
CA GLY A 152 -3.24 -4.43 16.62
C GLY A 152 -2.55 -5.14 15.46
N ILE A 153 -2.32 -4.40 14.37
CA ILE A 153 -1.66 -4.88 13.14
C ILE A 153 -0.62 -3.85 12.71
N ILE A 154 0.56 -4.30 12.28
CA ILE A 154 1.54 -3.48 11.55
C ILE A 154 1.56 -3.97 10.11
N LEU A 155 1.35 -3.07 9.16
CA LEU A 155 1.44 -3.36 7.72
C LEU A 155 2.75 -2.80 7.17
N LEU A 156 3.61 -3.71 6.68
CA LEU A 156 4.85 -3.40 5.99
C LEU A 156 4.63 -3.37 4.49
N GLU A 157 5.26 -2.42 3.81
CA GLU A 157 5.25 -2.31 2.36
C GLU A 157 6.43 -3.08 1.75
N GLY A 158 6.18 -3.85 0.69
CA GLY A 158 7.24 -4.56 -0.03
C GLY A 158 8.28 -3.64 -0.64
N TYR A 159 7.89 -2.46 -1.14
CA TYR A 159 8.83 -1.46 -1.65
C TYR A 159 9.84 -0.93 -0.62
N LEU A 160 9.67 -1.21 0.67
CA LEU A 160 10.71 -0.94 1.67
C LEU A 160 12.02 -1.67 1.36
N TRP A 161 11.97 -2.82 0.68
CA TRP A 161 13.20 -3.54 0.30
C TRP A 161 14.04 -2.82 -0.75
N ASP A 162 13.48 -1.83 -1.45
CA ASP A 162 14.23 -0.99 -2.39
C ASP A 162 14.97 0.17 -1.71
N ILE A 163 14.75 0.42 -0.40
CA ILE A 163 15.51 1.41 0.36
C ILE A 163 16.61 0.76 1.19
N LYS A 164 17.65 1.53 1.51
CA LYS A 164 18.87 1.03 2.18
C LYS A 164 18.60 0.22 3.45
N ASP A 165 17.75 0.74 4.33
CA ASP A 165 17.48 0.16 5.65
C ASP A 165 16.22 -0.74 5.68
N GLY A 166 15.54 -0.94 4.55
CA GLY A 166 14.21 -1.54 4.51
C GLY A 166 14.13 -2.93 5.15
N ARG A 167 15.08 -3.82 4.86
CA ARG A 167 15.17 -5.12 5.50
C ARG A 167 15.33 -5.00 7.02
N SER A 168 16.26 -4.16 7.47
CA SER A 168 16.53 -3.95 8.91
C SER A 168 15.34 -3.31 9.62
N ILE A 169 14.59 -2.45 8.94
CA ILE A 169 13.32 -1.88 9.44
C ILE A 169 12.32 -3.00 9.71
N ALA A 170 12.11 -3.91 8.75
CA ALA A 170 11.20 -5.04 8.90
C ALA A 170 11.63 -5.99 10.03
N GLU A 171 12.90 -6.38 10.08
CA GLU A 171 13.47 -7.26 11.12
C GLU A 171 13.33 -6.62 12.53
N LYS A 172 13.61 -5.32 12.64
CA LYS A 172 13.47 -4.59 13.92
C LYS A 172 12.00 -4.48 14.34
N THR A 173 11.10 -4.22 13.40
CA THR A 173 9.66 -4.19 13.65
C THR A 173 9.17 -5.52 14.20
N ILE A 174 9.58 -6.64 13.59
CA ILE A 174 9.25 -7.99 14.05
C ILE A 174 9.80 -8.24 15.46
N THR A 175 11.00 -7.75 15.75
CA THR A 175 11.65 -7.94 17.05
C THR A 175 10.97 -7.14 18.16
N LEU A 176 10.58 -5.89 17.87
CA LEU A 176 10.03 -4.97 18.88
C LEU A 176 8.55 -5.25 19.22
N ARG A 177 7.79 -5.90 18.32
CA ARG A 177 6.36 -6.12 18.54
C ARG A 177 6.08 -7.00 19.76
N ASP A 178 4.97 -6.74 20.44
CA ASP A 178 4.38 -7.70 21.37
C ASP A 178 3.67 -8.81 20.58
N LYS A 179 4.28 -10.00 20.52
CA LYS A 179 3.77 -11.16 19.76
C LYS A 179 2.38 -11.62 20.19
N THR A 180 1.95 -11.27 21.40
CA THR A 180 0.64 -11.66 21.92
C THR A 180 -0.47 -10.69 21.54
N LYS A 181 -0.12 -9.47 21.08
CA LYS A 181 -1.07 -8.38 20.82
C LYS A 181 -1.02 -7.86 19.40
N THR A 182 0.15 -7.96 18.73
CA THR A 182 0.41 -7.33 17.44
C THR A 182 0.71 -8.38 16.37
N GLN A 183 -0.05 -8.35 15.29
CA GLN A 183 0.23 -9.11 14.07
C GLN A 183 1.06 -8.27 13.10
N ILE A 184 1.97 -8.90 12.35
CA ILE A 184 2.69 -8.26 11.24
C ILE A 184 2.08 -8.72 9.93
N SER A 185 1.67 -7.76 9.13
CA SER A 185 1.22 -7.95 7.76
C SER A 185 2.24 -7.41 6.77
N LEU A 186 2.37 -8.05 5.63
CA LEU A 186 3.26 -7.67 4.54
C LEU A 186 2.46 -7.55 3.23
N SER A 187 2.53 -6.41 2.56
CA SER A 187 2.11 -6.26 1.17
C SER A 187 3.29 -6.58 0.26
N LEU A 188 3.10 -7.44 -0.73
CA LEU A 188 4.16 -7.80 -1.68
C LEU A 188 4.48 -6.68 -2.68
N SER A 189 3.57 -5.75 -2.88
CA SER A 189 3.66 -4.50 -3.65
C SER A 189 3.66 -4.66 -5.17
N ASP A 190 4.66 -5.31 -5.76
CA ASP A 190 4.66 -5.74 -7.18
C ASP A 190 5.57 -6.95 -7.43
N SER A 191 5.33 -7.65 -8.55
CA SER A 191 6.07 -8.87 -8.91
C SER A 191 7.56 -8.62 -9.15
N PHE A 192 7.94 -7.46 -9.72
CA PHE A 192 9.35 -7.11 -9.96
C PHE A 192 10.09 -6.84 -8.65
N CYS A 193 9.43 -6.23 -7.66
CA CYS A 193 9.98 -6.06 -6.33
C CYS A 193 10.21 -7.42 -5.66
N VAL A 194 9.23 -8.33 -5.75
CA VAL A 194 9.36 -9.70 -5.23
C VAL A 194 10.49 -10.45 -5.91
N GLU A 195 10.65 -10.35 -7.23
CA GLU A 195 11.73 -11.01 -7.97
C GLU A 195 13.11 -10.48 -7.57
N ARG A 196 13.28 -9.14 -7.47
CA ARG A 196 14.54 -8.51 -7.05
C ARG A 196 14.97 -8.94 -5.66
N HIS A 197 14.01 -9.07 -4.75
CA HIS A 197 14.27 -9.32 -3.32
C HIS A 197 13.75 -10.69 -2.87
N HIS A 198 13.60 -11.64 -3.79
CA HIS A 198 12.94 -12.92 -3.56
C HIS A 198 13.38 -13.65 -2.28
N GLN A 199 14.70 -13.81 -2.07
CA GLN A 199 15.18 -14.51 -0.88
C GLN A 199 14.89 -13.72 0.40
N ALA A 200 15.02 -12.38 0.36
CA ALA A 200 14.74 -11.53 1.51
C ALA A 200 13.25 -11.57 1.90
N PHE A 201 12.33 -11.63 0.93
CA PHE A 201 10.91 -11.84 1.22
C PHE A 201 10.64 -13.20 1.88
N LYS A 202 11.23 -14.27 1.38
CA LYS A 202 11.10 -15.60 2.00
C LYS A 202 11.64 -15.63 3.43
N ASP A 203 12.81 -15.02 3.64
CA ASP A 203 13.44 -14.95 4.96
C ASP A 203 12.53 -14.21 5.95
N ILE A 204 12.03 -13.02 5.60
CA ILE A 204 11.23 -12.20 6.51
C ILE A 204 9.86 -12.84 6.80
N ILE A 205 9.23 -13.47 5.78
CA ILE A 205 7.98 -14.20 5.96
C ILE A 205 8.15 -15.29 7.00
N SER A 206 9.23 -16.06 6.95
CA SER A 206 9.50 -17.13 7.92
C SER A 206 9.86 -16.63 9.32
N GLN A 207 10.38 -15.39 9.45
CA GLN A 207 10.81 -14.82 10.74
C GLN A 207 9.65 -14.30 11.59
N GLY A 208 8.49 -14.01 10.99
CA GLY A 208 7.39 -13.57 11.84
C GLY A 208 6.30 -12.74 11.19
N ILE A 209 6.12 -12.85 9.89
CA ILE A 209 4.94 -12.32 9.21
C ILE A 209 3.75 -13.23 9.55
N ASN A 210 2.60 -12.61 9.84
CA ASN A 210 1.35 -13.31 10.14
C ASN A 210 0.40 -13.30 8.95
N ILE A 211 0.42 -12.22 8.15
CA ILE A 211 -0.49 -12.02 7.02
C ILE A 211 0.32 -11.52 5.82
N VAL A 212 0.12 -12.12 4.66
CA VAL A 212 0.72 -11.68 3.39
C VAL A 212 -0.38 -11.31 2.42
N PHE A 213 -0.34 -10.08 1.91
CA PHE A 213 -1.19 -9.59 0.83
C PHE A 213 -0.39 -9.51 -0.46
N GLY A 214 -1.03 -9.90 -1.55
CA GLY A 214 -0.49 -9.76 -2.89
C GLY A 214 -1.54 -10.07 -3.95
N ASN A 215 -1.18 -9.83 -5.20
CA ASN A 215 -1.95 -10.35 -6.34
C ASN A 215 -1.41 -11.70 -6.81
N GLU A 216 -2.06 -12.28 -7.82
CA GLU A 216 -1.66 -13.59 -8.37
C GLU A 216 -0.22 -13.56 -8.90
N ASP A 217 0.18 -12.51 -9.64
CA ASP A 217 1.53 -12.39 -10.20
C ASP A 217 2.60 -12.26 -9.11
N GLU A 218 2.34 -11.48 -8.08
CA GLU A 218 3.22 -11.32 -6.93
C GLU A 218 3.39 -12.63 -6.15
N ALA A 219 2.30 -13.37 -5.93
CA ALA A 219 2.33 -14.68 -5.27
C ALA A 219 3.03 -15.74 -6.12
N MET A 220 2.85 -15.70 -7.45
CA MET A 220 3.58 -16.55 -8.40
C MET A 220 5.09 -16.25 -8.34
N ALA A 221 5.49 -14.97 -8.35
CA ALA A 221 6.88 -14.55 -8.21
C ALA A 221 7.49 -15.01 -6.89
N LEU A 222 6.75 -14.85 -5.76
CA LEU A 222 7.19 -15.28 -4.43
C LEU A 222 7.41 -16.79 -4.35
N THR A 223 6.50 -17.56 -4.91
CA THR A 223 6.52 -19.02 -4.83
C THR A 223 7.34 -19.68 -5.94
N LYS A 224 7.69 -18.93 -7.00
CA LYS A 224 8.22 -19.48 -8.26
C LYS A 224 7.37 -20.63 -8.76
N ALA A 225 6.06 -20.50 -8.70
CA ALA A 225 5.13 -21.47 -9.19
C ALA A 225 4.86 -21.25 -10.68
N SER A 226 4.56 -22.34 -11.40
CA SER A 226 4.21 -22.32 -12.82
C SER A 226 2.69 -22.34 -13.07
N SER A 227 1.91 -22.54 -12.01
CA SER A 227 0.44 -22.55 -12.04
C SER A 227 -0.17 -22.09 -10.72
N GLU A 228 -1.42 -21.66 -10.75
CA GLU A 228 -2.20 -21.29 -9.56
C GLU A 228 -2.28 -22.45 -8.55
N GLU A 229 -2.49 -23.67 -9.03
CA GLU A 229 -2.55 -24.87 -8.17
C GLU A 229 -1.22 -25.08 -7.44
N GLU A 230 -0.09 -24.98 -8.14
CA GLU A 230 1.25 -25.07 -7.53
C GLU A 230 1.50 -23.96 -6.54
N MET A 231 1.10 -22.72 -6.85
CA MET A 231 1.20 -21.56 -5.96
C MET A 231 0.42 -21.83 -4.67
N ILE A 232 -0.86 -22.19 -4.77
CA ILE A 232 -1.70 -22.48 -3.60
C ILE A 232 -1.10 -23.61 -2.77
N LYS A 233 -0.61 -24.69 -3.39
CA LYS A 233 0.05 -25.80 -2.69
C LYS A 233 1.27 -25.33 -1.90
N LYS A 234 2.11 -24.46 -2.50
CA LYS A 234 3.31 -23.93 -1.83
C LYS A 234 2.95 -23.01 -0.66
N ILE A 235 2.01 -22.08 -0.82
CA ILE A 235 1.60 -21.19 0.28
C ILE A 235 0.85 -21.92 1.40
N SER A 236 0.07 -22.96 1.08
CA SER A 236 -0.64 -23.80 2.08
C SER A 236 0.31 -24.55 3.02
N SER A 237 1.59 -24.74 2.65
CA SER A 237 2.59 -25.34 3.53
C SER A 237 3.00 -24.43 4.71
N HIS A 238 2.62 -23.15 4.67
CA HIS A 238 2.86 -22.18 5.75
C HIS A 238 1.67 -22.15 6.73
N GLU A 239 1.56 -23.13 7.63
CA GLU A 239 0.39 -23.34 8.50
C GLU A 239 -0.01 -22.14 9.39
N ASN A 240 0.95 -21.25 9.71
CA ASN A 240 0.74 -20.14 10.63
C ASN A 240 0.69 -18.77 9.93
N ILE A 241 0.59 -18.74 8.62
CA ILE A 241 0.58 -17.52 7.82
C ILE A 241 -0.71 -17.47 7.01
N LEU A 242 -1.43 -16.36 7.13
CA LEU A 242 -2.58 -16.07 6.30
C LEU A 242 -2.13 -15.41 5.01
N PHE A 243 -2.37 -16.06 3.86
CA PHE A 243 -2.17 -15.45 2.55
C PHE A 243 -3.50 -14.97 1.98
N VAL A 244 -3.52 -13.75 1.47
CA VAL A 244 -4.68 -13.10 0.87
C VAL A 244 -4.29 -12.65 -0.52
N ILE A 245 -4.70 -13.41 -1.53
CA ILE A 245 -4.26 -13.25 -2.91
C ILE A 245 -5.43 -12.73 -3.76
N THR A 246 -5.27 -11.51 -4.27
CA THR A 246 -6.25 -10.92 -5.19
C THR A 246 -6.00 -11.40 -6.63
N GLN A 247 -7.10 -11.61 -7.40
CA GLN A 247 -7.07 -12.21 -8.73
C GLN A 247 -7.95 -11.41 -9.72
N GLY A 248 -7.99 -10.09 -9.54
CA GLY A 248 -8.74 -9.19 -10.41
C GLY A 248 -10.23 -9.55 -10.46
N GLU A 249 -10.76 -9.74 -11.65
CA GLU A 249 -12.18 -10.07 -11.88
C GLU A 249 -12.61 -11.45 -11.35
N LYS A 250 -11.64 -12.35 -11.12
CA LYS A 250 -11.92 -13.66 -10.50
C LYS A 250 -12.23 -13.52 -9.00
N GLY A 251 -11.75 -12.43 -8.35
CA GLY A 251 -11.94 -12.17 -6.94
C GLY A 251 -10.67 -12.34 -6.12
N SER A 252 -10.69 -13.20 -5.10
CA SER A 252 -9.52 -13.46 -4.25
C SER A 252 -9.55 -14.87 -3.66
N THR A 253 -8.37 -15.40 -3.40
CA THR A 253 -8.15 -16.66 -2.69
C THR A 253 -7.44 -16.39 -1.37
N ILE A 254 -8.05 -16.82 -0.28
CA ILE A 254 -7.51 -16.69 1.09
C ILE A 254 -7.05 -18.08 1.53
N VAL A 255 -5.77 -18.21 1.88
CA VAL A 255 -5.15 -19.47 2.28
C VAL A 255 -4.64 -19.38 3.72
N ASN A 256 -5.14 -20.24 4.59
CA ASN A 256 -4.73 -20.35 5.98
C ASN A 256 -4.43 -21.84 6.27
N GLY A 257 -3.19 -22.26 6.01
CA GLY A 257 -2.83 -23.65 5.99
C GLY A 257 -3.68 -24.47 5.02
N ALA A 258 -4.33 -25.50 5.46
CA ALA A 258 -5.23 -26.34 4.64
C ALA A 258 -6.61 -25.68 4.35
N ASN A 259 -6.95 -24.60 5.04
CA ASN A 259 -8.22 -23.91 4.83
C ASN A 259 -8.09 -22.90 3.69
N ILE A 260 -8.80 -23.15 2.59
CA ILE A 260 -8.80 -22.32 1.39
C ILE A 260 -10.20 -21.75 1.20
N ILE A 261 -10.30 -20.41 1.14
CA ILE A 261 -11.54 -19.68 0.93
C ILE A 261 -11.42 -18.93 -0.39
N GLN A 262 -12.38 -19.10 -1.27
CA GLN A 262 -12.49 -18.32 -2.51
C GLN A 262 -13.62 -17.30 -2.38
N GLN A 263 -13.29 -16.04 -2.60
CA GLN A 263 -14.23 -14.94 -2.65
C GLN A 263 -14.35 -14.44 -4.09
N LYS A 264 -15.52 -14.51 -4.66
CA LYS A 264 -15.81 -13.92 -5.99
C LYS A 264 -15.69 -12.39 -5.94
N ALA A 265 -15.23 -11.80 -7.04
CA ALA A 265 -15.20 -10.35 -7.15
C ALA A 265 -16.62 -9.76 -7.02
N THR A 266 -16.70 -8.60 -6.37
CA THR A 266 -17.91 -7.77 -6.45
C THR A 266 -17.96 -7.14 -7.84
N ILE A 267 -18.93 -7.50 -8.63
CA ILE A 267 -19.02 -7.10 -10.04
C ILE A 267 -19.37 -5.61 -10.14
N THR A 268 -18.65 -4.91 -11.00
CA THR A 268 -18.99 -3.55 -11.47
C THR A 268 -18.82 -3.46 -12.98
N ASN A 269 -19.71 -2.73 -13.63
CA ASN A 269 -19.67 -2.50 -15.07
C ASN A 269 -19.03 -1.14 -15.42
N ASN A 270 -18.68 -0.33 -14.41
CA ASN A 270 -18.11 0.99 -14.59
C ASN A 270 -16.69 1.02 -14.03
N ILE A 271 -15.71 0.59 -14.82
CA ILE A 271 -14.30 0.67 -14.47
C ILE A 271 -13.75 1.96 -15.05
N VAL A 272 -13.29 2.86 -14.16
CA VAL A 272 -12.69 4.15 -14.50
C VAL A 272 -11.18 4.08 -14.31
N ASP A 273 -10.71 3.47 -13.20
CA ASP A 273 -9.32 3.48 -12.79
C ASP A 273 -9.05 2.34 -11.79
N THR A 274 -8.08 1.47 -12.10
CA THR A 274 -7.77 0.32 -11.24
C THR A 274 -6.73 0.62 -10.15
N THR A 275 -6.21 1.85 -10.10
CA THR A 275 -5.21 2.26 -9.10
C THR A 275 -5.77 2.16 -7.69
N GLY A 276 -5.00 1.57 -6.79
CA GLY A 276 -5.38 1.41 -5.39
C GLY A 276 -6.43 0.31 -5.14
N ALA A 277 -6.81 -0.49 -6.14
CA ALA A 277 -7.72 -1.61 -5.94
C ALA A 277 -7.19 -2.59 -4.89
N GLY A 278 -5.90 -2.97 -4.99
CA GLY A 278 -5.22 -3.83 -4.02
C GLY A 278 -5.11 -3.19 -2.64
N ASP A 279 -4.75 -1.90 -2.59
CA ASP A 279 -4.63 -1.13 -1.33
C ASP A 279 -5.98 -1.05 -0.61
N THR A 280 -7.04 -0.76 -1.37
CA THR A 280 -8.40 -0.64 -0.85
C THR A 280 -8.98 -1.99 -0.45
N TYR A 281 -8.68 -3.06 -1.21
CA TYR A 281 -9.00 -4.43 -0.81
C TYR A 281 -8.36 -4.78 0.52
N THR A 282 -7.03 -4.52 0.65
CA THR A 282 -6.27 -4.77 1.88
C THR A 282 -6.84 -3.99 3.06
N ALA A 283 -7.22 -2.72 2.86
CA ALA A 283 -7.83 -1.89 3.89
C ALA A 283 -9.16 -2.49 4.40
N GLY A 284 -10.05 -2.87 3.49
CA GLY A 284 -11.34 -3.48 3.84
C GLY A 284 -11.18 -4.82 4.54
N PHE A 285 -10.26 -5.66 4.07
CA PHE A 285 -9.95 -6.95 4.69
C PHE A 285 -9.41 -6.77 6.11
N LEU A 286 -8.40 -5.89 6.29
CA LEU A 286 -7.80 -5.61 7.60
C LEU A 286 -8.81 -4.97 8.56
N TYR A 287 -9.69 -4.09 8.06
CA TYR A 287 -10.77 -3.54 8.87
C TYR A 287 -11.69 -4.65 9.38
N GLY A 288 -12.14 -5.57 8.51
CA GLY A 288 -12.92 -6.74 8.90
C GLY A 288 -12.24 -7.57 10.00
N LEU A 289 -10.92 -7.81 9.88
CA LEU A 289 -10.14 -8.52 10.91
C LEU A 289 -10.16 -7.79 12.26
N THR A 290 -9.99 -6.46 12.28
CA THR A 290 -10.03 -5.68 13.52
C THR A 290 -11.43 -5.70 14.18
N GLN A 291 -12.47 -5.89 13.38
CA GLN A 291 -13.86 -6.10 13.85
C GLN A 291 -14.14 -7.56 14.21
N LYS A 292 -13.13 -8.45 14.19
CA LYS A 292 -13.25 -9.89 14.49
C LYS A 292 -14.23 -10.63 13.59
N LYS A 293 -14.39 -10.18 12.35
CA LYS A 293 -15.20 -10.85 11.32
C LYS A 293 -14.54 -12.15 10.88
N ALA A 294 -15.34 -13.09 10.37
CA ALA A 294 -14.82 -14.28 9.71
C ALA A 294 -14.01 -13.92 8.46
N LEU A 295 -13.00 -14.73 8.08
CA LEU A 295 -12.16 -14.46 6.92
C LEU A 295 -12.95 -14.26 5.61
N GLN A 296 -14.05 -14.99 5.45
CA GLN A 296 -14.97 -14.82 4.32
C GLN A 296 -15.59 -13.42 4.30
N GLU A 297 -16.04 -12.91 5.45
CA GLU A 297 -16.62 -11.56 5.57
C GLU A 297 -15.53 -10.49 5.35
N CYS A 298 -14.31 -10.70 5.84
CA CYS A 298 -13.19 -9.81 5.58
C CYS A 298 -12.92 -9.70 4.07
N ALA A 299 -12.90 -10.83 3.36
CA ALA A 299 -12.72 -10.87 1.91
C ALA A 299 -13.88 -10.20 1.15
N GLN A 300 -15.13 -10.32 1.63
CA GLN A 300 -16.29 -9.61 1.07
C GLN A 300 -16.15 -8.10 1.21
N ILE A 301 -15.74 -7.60 2.39
CA ILE A 301 -15.49 -6.17 2.63
C ILE A 301 -14.40 -5.66 1.68
N GLY A 302 -13.26 -6.39 1.59
CA GLY A 302 -12.18 -6.05 0.68
C GLY A 302 -12.61 -6.02 -0.79
N SER A 303 -13.33 -7.05 -1.24
CA SER A 303 -13.83 -7.15 -2.61
C SER A 303 -14.82 -6.03 -2.96
N TRP A 304 -15.74 -5.70 -2.05
CA TRP A 304 -16.65 -4.57 -2.20
C TRP A 304 -15.89 -3.25 -2.29
N ALA A 305 -14.95 -3.01 -1.40
CA ALA A 305 -14.16 -1.79 -1.37
C ALA A 305 -13.34 -1.60 -2.66
N ALA A 306 -12.67 -2.66 -3.12
CA ALA A 306 -11.97 -2.65 -4.40
C ALA A 306 -12.91 -2.36 -5.58
N SER A 307 -14.12 -2.94 -5.59
CA SER A 307 -15.12 -2.69 -6.65
C SER A 307 -15.56 -1.22 -6.68
N LYS A 308 -15.59 -0.54 -5.54
CA LYS A 308 -15.97 0.88 -5.44
C LYS A 308 -14.84 1.83 -5.85
N VAL A 309 -13.60 1.56 -5.43
CA VAL A 309 -12.48 2.44 -5.79
C VAL A 309 -12.22 2.46 -7.28
N ILE A 310 -12.38 1.33 -7.98
CA ILE A 310 -12.14 1.28 -9.43
C ILE A 310 -13.20 2.02 -10.27
N GLN A 311 -14.28 2.51 -9.67
CA GLN A 311 -15.33 3.31 -10.33
C GLN A 311 -15.05 4.81 -10.30
N GLN A 312 -13.94 5.24 -9.74
CA GLN A 312 -13.57 6.65 -9.62
C GLN A 312 -12.09 6.85 -9.97
N VAL A 313 -11.69 8.10 -10.17
CA VAL A 313 -10.29 8.48 -10.35
C VAL A 313 -9.64 8.62 -8.97
N GLY A 314 -8.53 7.91 -8.73
CA GLY A 314 -7.78 7.98 -7.46
C GLY A 314 -7.79 6.66 -6.68
N ALA A 315 -6.78 6.50 -5.84
CA ALA A 315 -6.51 5.27 -5.12
C ALA A 315 -7.27 5.13 -3.79
N ARG A 316 -8.16 6.07 -3.43
CA ARG A 316 -8.79 6.11 -2.11
C ARG A 316 -10.29 6.25 -2.20
N LEU A 317 -11.00 5.43 -1.42
CA LEU A 317 -12.43 5.57 -1.22
C LEU A 317 -12.73 6.71 -0.25
N ASP A 318 -13.70 7.54 -0.63
CA ASP A 318 -14.26 8.54 0.27
C ASP A 318 -15.09 7.87 1.39
N LYS A 319 -15.07 8.50 2.58
CA LYS A 319 -15.84 8.03 3.73
C LYS A 319 -17.35 7.94 3.45
N THR A 320 -17.88 8.81 2.60
CA THR A 320 -19.30 8.80 2.23
C THR A 320 -19.68 7.54 1.46
N ILE A 321 -18.80 7.04 0.57
CA ILE A 321 -19.02 5.79 -0.16
C ILE A 321 -18.98 4.60 0.80
N ILE A 322 -18.05 4.61 1.75
CA ILE A 322 -17.90 3.53 2.75
C ILE A 322 -19.15 3.40 3.62
N GLN A 323 -19.82 4.50 3.94
CA GLN A 323 -21.09 4.47 4.70
C GLN A 323 -22.24 3.75 3.98
N GLU A 324 -22.14 3.53 2.65
CA GLU A 324 -23.10 2.70 1.91
C GLU A 324 -22.97 1.21 2.26
N TYR A 325 -21.81 0.78 2.73
CA TYR A 325 -21.60 -0.60 3.16
C TYR A 325 -22.10 -0.76 4.60
N LYS A 326 -23.17 -1.52 4.75
CA LYS A 326 -23.71 -1.87 6.08
C LYS A 326 -22.88 -3.01 6.66
N ILE A 327 -21.86 -2.68 7.43
CA ILE A 327 -20.98 -3.61 8.13
C ILE A 327 -21.68 -4.24 9.33
#